data_995a32c39bd4bb82ee3f5bea87860271
#
_entry.id   995a32c39bd4bb82ee3f5bea87860271
#
_cell.length_a   1.000
_cell.length_b   1.000
_cell.length_c   1.000
_cell.angle_alpha   90.00
_cell.angle_beta   90.00
_cell.angle_gamma   90.00
#
_symmetry.space_group_name_H-M   'P 1'
#
loop_
_entity.id
_entity.type
_entity.pdbx_description
1 polymer ?
#
loop_
_entity_poly.entity_id
_entity_poly.type
_entity_poly.pdbx_seq_one_letter_code
_entity_poly.pdbx_strand_id
1 'polypeptide(L)'
;MNFKVNFQKAKRNYMVLTFDDEREENGKIVEFERVIHVGMPKKRVFTALMDMQDIVDKRDEAQTAAEKNGANREIIDELYELTAQILSNNLKGEKITTEWVEDQLSIDEIKELLTQYASFANGEATNPN
;
A
#
# COMPACT_ATOMS: atom_id res chain seq x y z
N MET A 1 0.91 -12.80 6.89
CA MET A 1 0.60 -12.57 5.47
C MET A 1 1.82 -12.04 4.75
N ASN A 2 2.02 -12.46 3.53
CA ASN A 2 3.15 -12.02 2.70
C ASN A 2 2.65 -11.42 1.40
N PHE A 3 3.40 -10.50 0.86
CA PHE A 3 3.15 -10.03 -0.49
C PHE A 3 4.44 -10.10 -1.30
N LYS A 4 4.28 -10.19 -2.62
CA LYS A 4 5.39 -10.26 -3.54
C LYS A 4 5.23 -9.17 -4.60
N VAL A 5 6.37 -8.64 -5.05
CA VAL A 5 6.39 -7.66 -6.14
C VAL A 5 7.09 -8.29 -7.32
N ASN A 6 6.41 -8.30 -8.46
CA ASN A 6 6.97 -8.84 -9.70
C ASN A 6 7.29 -7.68 -10.65
N PHE A 7 8.54 -7.26 -10.64
CA PHE A 7 8.96 -6.11 -11.43
C PHE A 7 9.02 -6.36 -12.93
N GLN A 8 9.08 -7.61 -13.35
CA GLN A 8 9.07 -7.91 -14.77
C GLN A 8 7.74 -7.53 -15.40
N LYS A 9 6.64 -7.79 -14.69
CA LYS A 9 5.33 -7.40 -15.18
C LYS A 9 5.08 -5.91 -15.03
N ALA A 10 5.79 -5.26 -14.12
CA ALA A 10 5.70 -3.82 -13.95
C ALA A 10 6.18 -3.06 -15.19
N LYS A 11 6.96 -3.69 -16.05
CA LYS A 11 7.40 -3.07 -17.31
C LYS A 11 6.23 -2.65 -18.19
N ARG A 12 5.03 -3.11 -17.92
CA ARG A 12 3.83 -2.74 -18.66
C ARG A 12 3.03 -1.65 -17.95
N ASN A 13 3.70 -0.88 -17.11
CA ASN A 13 3.08 0.19 -16.32
C ASN A 13 2.18 -0.34 -15.21
N TYR A 14 2.44 -1.56 -14.76
CA TYR A 14 1.76 -2.13 -13.60
C TYR A 14 2.78 -2.74 -12.66
N MET A 15 2.53 -2.56 -11.37
CA MET A 15 3.27 -3.27 -10.34
C MET A 15 2.40 -4.43 -9.87
N VAL A 16 2.92 -5.65 -9.96
CA VAL A 16 2.13 -6.84 -9.61
C VAL A 16 2.41 -7.22 -8.17
N LEU A 17 1.35 -7.21 -7.36
CA LEU A 17 1.42 -7.59 -5.96
C LEU A 17 0.63 -8.87 -5.77
N THR A 18 1.18 -9.77 -4.95
CA THR A 18 0.51 -11.03 -4.64
C THR A 18 0.34 -11.13 -3.13
N PHE A 19 -0.88 -11.42 -2.72
CA PHE A 19 -1.24 -11.55 -1.31
C PHE A 19 -1.82 -12.92 -1.06
N ASP A 20 -1.49 -13.49 0.10
CA ASP A 20 -2.19 -14.68 0.57
C ASP A 20 -3.50 -14.22 1.17
N ASP A 21 -4.60 -14.76 0.68
CA ASP A 21 -5.93 -14.33 1.10
C ASP A 21 -6.81 -15.56 1.31
N GLU A 22 -7.99 -15.35 1.84
CA GLU A 22 -8.93 -16.39 2.14
C GLU A 22 -10.32 -15.99 1.67
N ARG A 23 -11.11 -16.99 1.30
CA ARG A 23 -12.52 -16.77 0.98
C ARG A 23 -13.31 -17.99 1.43
N GLU A 24 -14.61 -17.79 1.61
CA GLU A 24 -15.49 -18.87 1.97
C GLU A 24 -16.10 -19.48 0.71
N GLU A 25 -15.96 -20.80 0.58
CA GLU A 25 -16.58 -21.56 -0.50
C GLU A 25 -17.27 -22.78 0.10
N ASN A 26 -18.57 -22.88 -0.11
CA ASN A 26 -19.36 -24.01 0.36
C ASN A 26 -19.19 -24.25 1.87
N GLY A 27 -19.14 -23.18 2.65
CA GLY A 27 -18.99 -23.26 4.09
C GLY A 27 -17.60 -23.54 4.59
N LYS A 28 -16.62 -23.57 3.70
CA LYS A 28 -15.21 -23.80 4.06
C LYS A 28 -14.36 -22.61 3.72
N ILE A 29 -13.32 -22.39 4.53
CA ILE A 29 -12.33 -21.34 4.25
C ILE A 29 -11.30 -21.92 3.29
N VAL A 30 -11.13 -21.24 2.16
CA VAL A 30 -10.17 -21.64 1.11
C VAL A 30 -9.12 -20.58 1.00
N GLU A 31 -7.86 -20.97 1.07
CA GLU A 31 -6.74 -20.06 0.87
C GLU A 31 -6.45 -19.94 -0.62
N PHE A 32 -6.11 -18.70 -1.05
CA PHE A 32 -5.77 -18.47 -2.44
C PHE A 32 -4.80 -17.30 -2.55
N GLU A 33 -4.14 -17.19 -3.69
CA GLU A 33 -3.27 -16.08 -4.01
C GLU A 33 -4.06 -14.99 -4.70
N ARG A 34 -4.15 -13.82 -4.06
CA ARG A 34 -4.81 -12.68 -4.66
C ARG A 34 -3.76 -11.84 -5.38
N VAL A 35 -3.94 -11.64 -6.67
CA VAL A 35 -3.00 -10.89 -7.50
C VAL A 35 -3.63 -9.56 -7.87
N ILE A 36 -2.92 -8.47 -7.59
CA ILE A 36 -3.39 -7.13 -7.89
C ILE A 36 -2.37 -6.45 -8.79
N HIS A 37 -2.82 -6.02 -9.97
CA HIS A 37 -2.00 -5.28 -10.93
C HIS A 37 -2.24 -3.80 -10.69
N VAL A 38 -1.31 -3.16 -9.97
CA VAL A 38 -1.46 -1.76 -9.57
C VAL A 38 -0.86 -0.86 -10.64
N GLY A 39 -1.63 0.13 -11.06
CA GLY A 39 -1.20 1.05 -12.10
C GLY A 39 -0.33 2.18 -11.58
N MET A 40 0.21 2.97 -12.51
CA MET A 40 0.94 4.18 -12.17
C MET A 40 0.03 5.13 -11.41
N PRO A 41 0.56 5.92 -10.47
CA PRO A 41 -0.29 6.79 -9.67
C PRO A 41 -0.92 7.89 -10.53
N LYS A 42 -2.23 8.06 -10.33
CA LYS A 42 -2.92 9.21 -10.88
C LYS A 42 -2.68 10.39 -9.93
N LYS A 43 -3.04 11.57 -10.38
CA LYS A 43 -2.79 12.79 -9.61
C LYS A 43 -3.25 12.68 -8.16
N ARG A 44 -4.43 12.10 -7.93
CA ARG A 44 -4.98 11.95 -6.59
C ARG A 44 -4.05 11.15 -5.68
N VAL A 45 -3.56 10.03 -6.18
CA VAL A 45 -2.67 9.16 -5.40
C VAL A 45 -1.31 9.82 -5.22
N PHE A 46 -0.80 10.45 -6.25
CA PHE A 46 0.48 11.17 -6.16
C PHE A 46 0.40 12.27 -5.11
N THR A 47 -0.70 13.03 -5.10
CA THR A 47 -0.91 14.08 -4.10
C THR A 47 -0.96 13.48 -2.69
N ALA A 48 -1.62 12.32 -2.55
CA ALA A 48 -1.70 11.65 -1.25
C ALA A 48 -0.32 11.20 -0.76
N LEU A 49 0.54 10.74 -1.66
CA LEU A 49 1.91 10.38 -1.29
C LEU A 49 2.69 11.59 -0.77
N MET A 50 2.51 12.75 -1.41
CA MET A 50 3.15 13.98 -0.96
C MET A 50 2.60 14.45 0.39
N ASP A 51 1.28 14.33 0.58
CA ASP A 51 0.65 14.69 1.85
C ASP A 51 1.18 13.82 2.98
N MET A 52 1.46 12.56 2.69
CA MET A 52 2.03 11.66 3.67
C MET A 52 3.39 12.14 4.15
N GLN A 53 4.20 12.69 3.26
CA GLN A 53 5.50 13.23 3.63
C GLN A 53 5.33 14.39 4.62
N ASP A 54 4.35 15.25 4.38
CA ASP A 54 4.06 16.38 5.28
C ASP A 54 3.66 15.89 6.67
N ILE A 55 2.87 14.82 6.74
CA ILE A 55 2.45 14.24 8.01
C ILE A 55 3.64 13.69 8.78
N VAL A 56 4.55 13.01 8.09
CA VAL A 56 5.78 12.50 8.72
C VAL A 56 6.63 13.65 9.24
N ASP A 57 6.74 14.74 8.48
CA ASP A 57 7.50 15.91 8.90
C ASP A 57 6.90 16.54 10.17
N LYS A 58 5.56 16.61 10.25
CA LYS A 58 4.87 17.11 11.45
C LYS A 58 5.19 16.26 12.66
N ARG A 59 5.23 14.96 12.49
CA ARG A 59 5.58 14.05 13.57
C ARG A 59 6.95 14.38 14.14
N ASP A 60 7.92 14.64 13.26
CA ASP A 60 9.29 14.92 13.66
C ASP A 60 9.39 16.26 14.40
N GLU A 61 8.44 17.17 14.16
CA GLU A 61 8.39 18.46 14.83
C GLU A 61 7.66 18.41 16.16
N ALA A 62 6.95 17.33 16.47
CA ALA A 62 6.19 17.21 17.71
C ALA A 62 7.12 17.19 18.92
N GLN A 63 6.78 17.93 19.96
CA GLN A 63 7.65 18.13 21.11
C GLN A 63 7.24 17.35 22.36
N THR A 64 5.96 16.99 22.48
CA THR A 64 5.48 16.26 23.65
C THR A 64 5.11 14.83 23.29
N ALA A 65 5.07 13.95 24.32
CA ALA A 65 4.67 12.57 24.09
C ALA A 65 3.23 12.49 23.54
N ALA A 66 2.34 13.33 24.06
CA ALA A 66 0.95 13.34 23.59
C ALA A 66 0.87 13.77 22.13
N GLU A 67 1.62 14.80 21.76
CA GLU A 67 1.65 15.27 20.38
C GLU A 67 2.22 14.19 19.46
N LYS A 68 3.30 13.52 19.87
CA LYS A 68 3.89 12.44 19.08
C LYS A 68 2.94 11.27 18.92
N ASN A 69 2.22 10.89 19.97
CA ASN A 69 1.26 9.81 19.89
C ASN A 69 0.11 10.13 18.96
N GLY A 70 -0.38 11.38 19.00
CA GLY A 70 -1.41 11.83 18.08
C GLY A 70 -0.94 11.81 16.64
N ALA A 71 0.28 12.33 16.41
CA ALA A 71 0.87 12.35 15.08
C ALA A 71 1.10 10.94 14.56
N ASN A 72 1.56 10.01 15.42
CA ASN A 72 1.76 8.62 15.02
C ASN A 72 0.46 7.97 14.61
N ARG A 73 -0.61 8.22 15.35
CA ARG A 73 -1.91 7.64 15.03
C ARG A 73 -2.42 8.15 13.68
N GLU A 74 -2.28 9.46 13.46
CA GLU A 74 -2.66 10.07 12.18
C GLU A 74 -1.87 9.47 11.03
N ILE A 75 -0.57 9.28 11.22
CA ILE A 75 0.29 8.68 10.20
C ILE A 75 -0.15 7.25 9.89
N ILE A 76 -0.43 6.46 10.89
CA ILE A 76 -0.85 5.07 10.70
C ILE A 76 -2.15 5.03 9.90
N ASP A 77 -3.14 5.84 10.28
CA ASP A 77 -4.41 5.87 9.59
C ASP A 77 -4.24 6.27 8.12
N GLU A 78 -3.43 7.30 7.88
CA GLU A 78 -3.17 7.77 6.52
C GLU A 78 -2.44 6.73 5.68
N LEU A 79 -1.50 6.00 6.28
CA LEU A 79 -0.76 4.96 5.58
C LEU A 79 -1.71 3.86 5.08
N TYR A 80 -2.65 3.42 5.92
CA TYR A 80 -3.61 2.41 5.53
C TYR A 80 -4.60 2.92 4.48
N GLU A 81 -5.08 4.15 4.65
CA GLU A 81 -5.99 4.75 3.67
C GLU A 81 -5.30 4.94 2.31
N LEU A 82 -4.06 5.43 2.33
CA LEU A 82 -3.29 5.62 1.12
C LEU A 82 -3.04 4.29 0.41
N THR A 83 -2.70 3.26 1.18
CA THR A 83 -2.47 1.93 0.62
C THR A 83 -3.74 1.40 -0.07
N ALA A 84 -4.90 1.59 0.57
CA ALA A 84 -6.17 1.18 -0.04
C ALA A 84 -6.42 1.92 -1.36
N GLN A 85 -6.12 3.22 -1.41
CA GLN A 85 -6.26 4.01 -2.63
C GLN A 85 -5.33 3.50 -3.74
N ILE A 86 -4.08 3.21 -3.38
CA ILE A 86 -3.10 2.69 -4.34
C ILE A 86 -3.57 1.35 -4.89
N LEU A 87 -3.96 0.44 -4.03
CA LEU A 87 -4.40 -0.89 -4.46
C LEU A 87 -5.71 -0.85 -5.24
N SER A 88 -6.54 0.15 -5.00
CA SER A 88 -7.79 0.32 -5.75
C SER A 88 -7.57 0.82 -7.17
N ASN A 89 -6.38 1.36 -7.45
CA ASN A 89 -6.01 1.76 -8.80
C ASN A 89 -5.41 0.56 -9.53
N ASN A 90 -6.24 -0.44 -9.75
CA ASN A 90 -5.78 -1.70 -10.33
C ASN A 90 -6.45 -1.98 -11.67
N LEU A 91 -5.85 -2.89 -12.43
CA LEU A 91 -6.27 -3.20 -13.78
C LEU A 91 -7.72 -3.66 -13.89
N LYS A 92 -8.20 -4.39 -12.89
CA LYS A 92 -9.57 -4.91 -12.90
C LYS A 92 -10.60 -3.89 -12.45
N GLY A 93 -10.17 -2.74 -11.94
CA GLY A 93 -11.08 -1.75 -11.40
C GLY A 93 -11.75 -2.19 -10.10
N GLU A 94 -11.12 -3.08 -9.38
CA GLU A 94 -11.63 -3.64 -8.15
C GLU A 94 -11.36 -2.70 -6.98
N LYS A 95 -12.38 -2.40 -6.19
CA LYS A 95 -12.19 -1.53 -5.02
C LYS A 95 -11.59 -2.32 -3.87
N ILE A 96 -10.48 -1.83 -3.34
CA ILE A 96 -9.83 -2.41 -2.17
C ILE A 96 -10.12 -1.50 -0.99
N THR A 97 -10.73 -2.05 0.05
CA THR A 97 -11.13 -1.23 1.21
C THR A 97 -9.98 -1.08 2.20
N THR A 98 -10.03 0.01 2.97
CA THR A 98 -9.07 0.21 4.05
C THR A 98 -9.13 -0.93 5.06
N GLU A 99 -10.34 -1.43 5.35
CA GLU A 99 -10.51 -2.55 6.27
C GLU A 99 -9.77 -3.79 5.81
N TRP A 100 -9.86 -4.10 4.51
CA TRP A 100 -9.14 -5.25 3.96
C TRP A 100 -7.64 -5.08 4.17
N VAL A 101 -7.12 -3.88 3.89
CA VAL A 101 -5.69 -3.59 4.07
C VAL A 101 -5.29 -3.75 5.53
N GLU A 102 -6.11 -3.24 6.45
CA GLU A 102 -5.84 -3.35 7.88
C GLU A 102 -5.77 -4.80 8.35
N ASP A 103 -6.60 -5.65 7.77
CA ASP A 103 -6.63 -7.05 8.14
C ASP A 103 -5.50 -7.86 7.50
N GLN A 104 -4.98 -7.39 6.37
CA GLN A 104 -4.01 -8.15 5.59
C GLN A 104 -2.56 -7.77 5.83
N LEU A 105 -2.29 -6.50 6.13
CA LEU A 105 -0.91 -6.00 6.15
C LEU A 105 -0.54 -5.39 7.50
N SER A 106 0.64 -5.75 7.99
CA SER A 106 1.22 -5.09 9.15
C SER A 106 1.76 -3.73 8.72
N ILE A 107 2.07 -2.90 9.71
CA ILE A 107 2.62 -1.56 9.42
C ILE A 107 3.96 -1.65 8.69
N ASP A 108 4.77 -2.64 9.02
CA ASP A 108 6.06 -2.81 8.34
C ASP A 108 5.86 -3.22 6.87
N GLU A 109 4.86 -4.06 6.61
CA GLU A 109 4.52 -4.45 5.25
C GLU A 109 3.97 -3.26 4.45
N ILE A 110 3.18 -2.41 5.10
CA ILE A 110 2.68 -1.18 4.49
C ILE A 110 3.85 -0.29 4.07
N LYS A 111 4.82 -0.09 4.96
CA LYS A 111 5.99 0.74 4.67
C LYS A 111 6.80 0.18 3.50
N GLU A 112 6.97 -1.13 3.46
CA GLU A 112 7.69 -1.78 2.36
C GLU A 112 6.94 -1.61 1.05
N LEU A 113 5.63 -1.83 1.05
CA LEU A 113 4.80 -1.68 -0.13
C LEU A 113 4.88 -0.26 -0.68
N LEU A 114 4.77 0.74 0.19
CA LEU A 114 4.82 2.13 -0.23
C LEU A 114 6.19 2.52 -0.78
N THR A 115 7.26 1.99 -0.19
CA THR A 115 8.61 2.21 -0.70
C THR A 115 8.77 1.65 -2.12
N GLN A 116 8.29 0.43 -2.33
CA GLN A 116 8.35 -0.21 -3.65
C GLN A 116 7.49 0.55 -4.66
N TYR A 117 6.32 0.98 -4.23
CA TYR A 117 5.42 1.72 -5.11
C TYR A 117 6.01 3.07 -5.51
N ALA A 118 6.65 3.77 -4.57
CA ALA A 118 7.29 5.04 -4.86
C ALA A 118 8.38 4.87 -5.92
N SER A 119 9.19 3.83 -5.80
CA SER A 119 10.21 3.53 -6.80
C SER A 119 9.60 3.22 -8.16
N PHE A 120 8.54 2.43 -8.17
CA PHE A 120 7.80 2.12 -9.39
C PHE A 120 7.24 3.39 -10.03
N ALA A 121 6.64 4.27 -9.24
CA ALA A 121 6.03 5.50 -9.72
C ALA A 121 7.07 6.45 -10.31
N ASN A 122 8.29 6.43 -9.79
CA ASN A 122 9.39 7.25 -10.28
C ASN A 122 10.11 6.63 -11.48
N GLY A 123 9.66 5.45 -11.92
CA GLY A 123 10.29 4.75 -13.04
C GLY A 123 11.65 4.18 -12.71
N GLU A 124 11.96 4.01 -11.42
CA GLU A 124 13.24 3.45 -11.01
C GLU A 124 13.30 1.95 -11.22
N ALA A 125 14.48 1.45 -11.58
CA ALA A 125 14.71 0.03 -11.70
C ALA A 125 14.89 -0.50 -10.29
N THR A 126 13.85 -1.06 -9.78
CA THR A 126 13.86 -1.57 -8.44
C THR A 126 14.29 -3.00 -8.38
N ASN A 127 14.77 -3.57 -9.29
CA ASN A 127 15.02 -4.82 -9.24
C ASN A 127 16.04 -5.29 -9.12
N PRO A 128 16.07 -5.65 -9.06
CA PRO A 128 16.40 -6.27 -8.68
C PRO A 128 17.01 -7.36 -8.86
N ASN A 129 17.43 -7.68 -9.02
CA ASN A 129 17.97 -8.55 -9.28
C ASN A 129 18.02 -9.36 -8.99
#